data_2fdd6b5d665268e0617699fad39621f7
#
_entry.id   2fdd6b5d665268e0617699fad39621f7
#
_cell.length_a   1.000
_cell.length_b   1.000
_cell.length_c   1.000
_cell.angle_alpha   90.00
_cell.angle_beta   90.00
_cell.angle_gamma   90.00
#
_symmetry.space_group_name_H-M   'P 1'
#
loop_
_entity.id
_entity.type
_entity.pdbx_description
1 polymer ?
#
loop_
_entity_poly.entity_id
_entity_poly.type
_entity_poly.pdbx_seq_one_letter_code
_entity_poly.pdbx_strand_id
1 'polypeptide(L)'
;MRRFHLVFPALIVSIVSFIIFNNQTLIFAQQEKGQIENNVTFSWAFGAIKNTDAGPHFEAITRDTILKTGDQIKFLLRVESKCFIYLIYQSSQGDLNVLFPYRFKSLDNNYQIAKNYYIPKGDQWFELDKDTGTEKFYLLSSANRLAELEDLINEYESADKSNKLTIGEKIISELRGLRKKHRKFKTHVERPVTIIGNLRGTDKTKAAGLEDIADYALEISANNFFIRTFTIDHQ
;
A
#
# COMPACT_ATOMS: atom_id res chain seq x y z
N MET A 1 -34.04 -74.37 -32.95
CA MET A 1 -32.83 -73.83 -32.26
C MET A 1 -32.66 -72.39 -32.64
N ARG A 2 -33.06 -71.48 -31.79
CA ARG A 2 -32.89 -70.01 -32.02
C ARG A 2 -31.75 -69.54 -31.13
N ARG A 3 -30.69 -69.03 -31.70
CA ARG A 3 -29.59 -68.36 -31.01
C ARG A 3 -29.99 -66.91 -30.76
N PHE A 4 -30.21 -66.53 -29.51
CA PHE A 4 -30.26 -65.11 -29.14
C PHE A 4 -28.86 -64.68 -28.80
N HIS A 5 -28.33 -63.71 -29.60
CA HIS A 5 -27.09 -63.02 -29.27
C HIS A 5 -27.42 -61.84 -28.34
N LEU A 6 -26.86 -61.89 -27.14
CA LEU A 6 -26.84 -60.76 -26.18
C LEU A 6 -25.88 -59.69 -26.69
N VAL A 7 -26.41 -58.57 -27.18
CA VAL A 7 -25.62 -57.39 -27.63
C VAL A 7 -25.96 -56.18 -26.74
N PHE A 8 -25.98 -56.31 -25.43
CA PHE A 8 -26.44 -55.21 -24.56
C PHE A 8 -25.64 -54.87 -23.29
N PRO A 9 -24.33 -55.17 -23.11
CA PRO A 9 -23.62 -54.52 -22.02
C PRO A 9 -22.63 -53.42 -22.46
N ALA A 10 -22.18 -53.37 -23.70
CA ALA A 10 -21.09 -52.43 -24.09
C ALA A 10 -21.55 -50.95 -24.22
N LEU A 11 -22.82 -50.71 -24.57
CA LEU A 11 -23.33 -49.36 -24.79
C LEU A 11 -23.58 -48.60 -23.48
N ILE A 12 -23.98 -49.33 -22.41
CA ILE A 12 -24.29 -48.70 -21.10
C ILE A 12 -22.99 -48.25 -20.40
N VAL A 13 -21.91 -49.02 -20.50
CA VAL A 13 -20.60 -48.63 -19.91
C VAL A 13 -20.02 -47.40 -20.56
N SER A 14 -20.17 -47.25 -21.89
CA SER A 14 -19.68 -46.07 -22.62
C SER A 14 -20.44 -44.78 -22.22
N ILE A 15 -21.75 -44.86 -22.00
CA ILE A 15 -22.56 -43.68 -21.59
C ILE A 15 -22.25 -43.25 -20.17
N VAL A 16 -22.04 -44.18 -19.23
CA VAL A 16 -21.67 -43.86 -17.86
C VAL A 16 -20.28 -43.22 -17.77
N SER A 17 -19.30 -43.70 -18.55
CA SER A 17 -17.96 -43.09 -18.61
C SER A 17 -17.99 -41.68 -19.17
N PHE A 18 -18.84 -41.38 -20.17
CA PHE A 18 -18.97 -40.06 -20.75
C PHE A 18 -19.63 -39.05 -19.77
N ILE A 19 -20.59 -39.51 -18.96
CA ILE A 19 -21.25 -38.67 -17.95
C ILE A 19 -20.27 -38.31 -16.81
N ILE A 20 -19.43 -39.26 -16.37
CA ILE A 20 -18.43 -39.01 -15.33
C ILE A 20 -17.36 -38.04 -15.79
N PHE A 21 -16.91 -38.12 -17.07
CA PHE A 21 -15.91 -37.19 -17.62
C PHE A 21 -16.45 -35.78 -17.77
N ASN A 22 -17.72 -35.58 -18.14
CA ASN A 22 -18.33 -34.27 -18.26
C ASN A 22 -18.58 -33.59 -16.89
N ASN A 23 -18.82 -34.35 -15.82
CA ASN A 23 -18.99 -33.80 -14.49
C ASN A 23 -17.63 -33.33 -13.88
N GLN A 24 -16.53 -33.97 -14.22
CA GLN A 24 -15.22 -33.53 -13.73
C GLN A 24 -14.77 -32.19 -14.37
N THR A 25 -15.03 -31.96 -15.65
CA THR A 25 -14.75 -30.68 -16.30
C THR A 25 -15.59 -29.54 -15.76
N LEU A 26 -16.84 -29.80 -15.35
CA LEU A 26 -17.70 -28.79 -14.72
C LEU A 26 -17.24 -28.42 -13.30
N ILE A 27 -16.69 -29.37 -12.55
CA ILE A 27 -16.15 -29.10 -11.19
C ILE A 27 -14.89 -28.25 -11.27
N PHE A 28 -13.99 -28.47 -12.23
CA PHE A 28 -12.81 -27.62 -12.42
C PHE A 28 -13.16 -26.22 -12.93
N ALA A 29 -14.16 -26.07 -13.80
CA ALA A 29 -14.64 -24.78 -14.27
C ALA A 29 -15.39 -23.96 -13.20
N GLN A 30 -15.95 -24.62 -12.18
CA GLN A 30 -16.68 -23.97 -11.10
C GLN A 30 -15.75 -23.52 -9.96
N GLN A 31 -14.54 -24.07 -9.86
CA GLN A 31 -13.56 -23.69 -8.85
C GLN A 31 -12.76 -22.43 -9.23
N GLU A 32 -12.74 -22.01 -10.50
CA GLU A 32 -12.13 -20.75 -10.94
C GLU A 32 -13.04 -19.52 -10.80
N LYS A 33 -14.32 -19.67 -10.48
CA LYS A 33 -15.29 -18.56 -10.39
C LYS A 33 -15.45 -17.95 -8.99
N GLY A 34 -14.58 -18.21 -8.04
CA GLY A 34 -14.82 -17.87 -6.63
C GLY A 34 -13.76 -17.07 -5.88
N GLN A 35 -12.63 -16.74 -6.46
CA GLN A 35 -11.71 -15.77 -5.85
C GLN A 35 -11.89 -14.43 -6.54
N ILE A 36 -12.75 -13.58 -5.96
CA ILE A 36 -12.61 -12.16 -6.16
C ILE A 36 -11.21 -11.84 -5.62
N GLU A 37 -10.23 -11.70 -6.53
CA GLU A 37 -8.90 -11.26 -6.17
C GLU A 37 -9.02 -9.82 -5.65
N ASN A 38 -9.17 -9.68 -4.33
CA ASN A 38 -9.08 -8.41 -3.64
C ASN A 38 -7.61 -7.97 -3.56
N ASN A 39 -6.92 -8.02 -4.70
CA ASN A 39 -5.53 -7.61 -4.76
C ASN A 39 -5.43 -6.09 -4.64
N VAL A 40 -4.57 -5.65 -3.74
CA VAL A 40 -4.16 -4.26 -3.66
C VAL A 40 -2.92 -4.08 -4.52
N THR A 41 -2.97 -3.15 -5.48
CA THR A 41 -1.82 -2.79 -6.30
C THR A 41 -1.64 -1.29 -6.28
N PHE A 42 -0.47 -0.84 -5.87
CA PHE A 42 -0.11 0.56 -5.81
C PHE A 42 1.39 0.72 -5.95
N SER A 43 1.82 1.90 -6.40
CA SER A 43 3.23 2.27 -6.44
C SER A 43 3.54 3.32 -5.40
N TRP A 44 4.74 3.29 -4.85
CA TRP A 44 5.21 4.23 -3.86
C TRP A 44 6.69 4.52 -4.04
N ALA A 45 7.12 5.71 -3.64
CA ALA A 45 8.51 6.04 -3.39
C ALA A 45 8.58 6.90 -2.11
N PHE A 46 9.66 6.75 -1.37
CA PHE A 46 10.01 7.59 -0.25
C PHE A 46 11.45 8.03 -0.44
N GLY A 47 11.70 9.33 -0.44
CA GLY A 47 13.03 9.90 -0.69
C GLY A 47 13.37 10.99 0.31
N ALA A 48 14.67 11.15 0.53
CA ALA A 48 15.24 12.24 1.30
C ALA A 48 16.23 13.03 0.46
N ILE A 49 16.32 14.34 0.72
CA ILE A 49 17.41 15.20 0.32
C ILE A 49 18.24 15.44 1.58
N LYS A 50 19.43 14.86 1.63
CA LYS A 50 20.38 15.01 2.73
C LYS A 50 21.30 16.19 2.46
N ASN A 51 21.47 17.03 3.45
CA ASN A 51 22.45 18.12 3.40
C ASN A 51 23.83 17.55 3.78
N THR A 52 24.76 17.54 2.82
CA THR A 52 26.15 17.09 3.01
C THR A 52 27.13 18.20 2.72
N ASP A 53 28.38 18.05 3.15
CA ASP A 53 29.45 19.00 2.87
C ASP A 53 29.70 19.20 1.36
N ALA A 54 29.37 18.19 0.55
CA ALA A 54 29.44 18.23 -0.91
C ALA A 54 28.21 18.85 -1.58
N GLY A 55 27.19 19.23 -0.80
CA GLY A 55 25.91 19.76 -1.25
C GLY A 55 24.74 18.78 -1.02
N PRO A 56 23.52 19.16 -1.47
CA PRO A 56 22.33 18.33 -1.34
C PRO A 56 22.49 17.01 -2.12
N HIS A 57 22.14 15.91 -1.47
CA HIS A 57 22.21 14.57 -2.05
C HIS A 57 20.86 13.87 -1.88
N PHE A 58 20.31 13.31 -2.97
CA PHE A 58 19.09 12.50 -2.92
C PHE A 58 19.40 11.07 -2.50
N GLU A 59 18.57 10.52 -1.61
CA GLU A 59 18.60 9.13 -1.18
C GLU A 59 17.19 8.53 -1.16
N ALA A 60 17.00 7.39 -1.83
CA ALA A 60 15.75 6.64 -1.76
C ALA A 60 15.67 5.86 -0.44
N ILE A 61 14.58 6.07 0.32
CA ILE A 61 14.35 5.41 1.61
C ILE A 61 13.51 4.17 1.38
N THR A 62 14.11 2.99 1.51
CA THR A 62 13.41 1.70 1.39
C THR A 62 13.33 0.93 2.70
N ARG A 63 14.07 1.39 3.71
CA ARG A 63 14.21 0.79 5.05
C ARG A 63 14.42 1.88 6.10
N ASP A 64 14.58 1.46 7.35
CA ASP A 64 14.96 2.35 8.44
C ASP A 64 16.26 3.08 8.09
N THR A 65 16.31 4.38 8.36
CA THR A 65 17.44 5.26 7.99
C THR A 65 17.70 6.32 9.05
N ILE A 66 18.87 6.94 8.95
CA ILE A 66 19.29 8.06 9.80
C ILE A 66 19.22 9.34 8.95
N LEU A 67 18.52 10.34 9.47
CA LEU A 67 18.44 11.67 8.89
C LEU A 67 18.81 12.71 9.95
N LYS A 68 19.16 13.92 9.51
CA LYS A 68 19.54 15.03 10.38
C LYS A 68 18.54 16.17 10.28
N THR A 69 18.53 17.02 11.29
CA THR A 69 17.84 18.31 11.24
C THR A 69 18.23 19.08 9.97
N GLY A 70 17.21 19.58 9.24
CA GLY A 70 17.38 20.26 7.96
C GLY A 70 17.39 19.36 6.73
N ASP A 71 17.47 18.00 6.91
CA ASP A 71 17.21 17.07 5.81
C ASP A 71 15.74 17.16 5.41
N GLN A 72 15.45 16.87 4.15
CA GLN A 72 14.11 17.01 3.61
C GLN A 72 13.58 15.66 3.13
N ILE A 73 12.30 15.40 3.31
CA ILE A 73 11.66 14.14 2.92
C ILE A 73 10.43 14.36 2.07
N LYS A 74 10.15 13.39 1.20
CA LYS A 74 8.98 13.38 0.33
C LYS A 74 8.52 11.96 0.04
N PHE A 75 7.19 11.79 -0.08
CA PHE A 75 6.57 10.57 -0.59
C PHE A 75 5.94 10.80 -1.95
N LEU A 76 5.92 9.74 -2.74
CA LEU A 76 5.11 9.58 -3.93
C LEU A 76 4.24 8.34 -3.73
N LEU A 77 2.94 8.47 -3.98
CA LEU A 77 1.98 7.38 -4.00
C LEU A 77 1.22 7.39 -5.33
N ARG A 78 0.94 6.20 -5.87
CA ARG A 78 0.12 6.02 -7.06
C ARG A 78 -0.76 4.79 -6.90
N VAL A 79 -2.06 4.97 -7.04
CA VAL A 79 -3.04 3.89 -6.96
C VAL A 79 -3.12 3.20 -8.32
N GLU A 80 -2.84 1.90 -8.39
CA GLU A 80 -2.88 1.12 -9.63
C GLU A 80 -4.14 0.26 -9.75
N SER A 81 -4.74 -0.11 -8.63
CA SER A 81 -6.02 -0.83 -8.56
C SER A 81 -6.96 -0.18 -7.55
N LYS A 82 -8.22 -0.62 -7.50
CA LYS A 82 -9.17 -0.14 -6.49
C LYS A 82 -8.73 -0.62 -5.10
N CYS A 83 -7.99 0.23 -4.40
CA CYS A 83 -7.55 0.01 -3.02
C CYS A 83 -7.52 1.33 -2.25
N PHE A 84 -7.45 1.24 -0.91
CA PHE A 84 -7.38 2.38 -0.01
C PHE A 84 -5.99 2.46 0.58
N ILE A 85 -5.31 3.60 0.39
CA ILE A 85 -3.95 3.83 0.87
C ILE A 85 -4.00 4.82 2.03
N TYR A 86 -3.21 4.52 3.08
CA TYR A 86 -3.04 5.38 4.25
C TYR A 86 -1.55 5.58 4.49
N LEU A 87 -1.14 6.82 4.69
CA LEU A 87 0.19 7.19 5.15
C LEU A 87 0.03 7.98 6.46
N ILE A 88 0.49 7.39 7.55
CA ILE A 88 0.38 7.96 8.90
C ILE A 88 1.78 8.21 9.41
N TYR A 89 2.02 9.41 9.92
CA TYR A 89 3.26 9.83 10.56
C TYR A 89 3.09 9.83 12.07
N GLN A 90 4.11 9.38 12.78
CA GLN A 90 4.26 9.48 14.22
C GLN A 90 5.57 10.20 14.53
N SER A 91 5.48 11.34 15.20
CA SER A 91 6.63 12.12 15.64
C SER A 91 7.42 11.41 16.74
N SER A 92 8.62 11.90 17.02
CA SER A 92 9.45 11.44 18.17
C SER A 92 8.76 11.63 19.51
N GLN A 93 7.85 12.61 19.63
CA GLN A 93 7.05 12.89 20.83
C GLN A 93 5.77 12.05 20.92
N GLY A 94 5.46 11.27 19.88
CA GLY A 94 4.30 10.39 19.81
C GLY A 94 3.06 11.01 19.17
N ASP A 95 3.12 12.26 18.71
CA ASP A 95 2.03 12.90 18.00
C ASP A 95 1.78 12.20 16.64
N LEU A 96 0.51 12.06 16.27
CA LEU A 96 0.09 11.39 15.06
C LEU A 96 -0.50 12.37 14.05
N ASN A 97 -0.14 12.20 12.78
CA ASN A 97 -0.70 12.95 11.66
C ASN A 97 -0.98 12.03 10.47
N VAL A 98 -2.15 12.19 9.83
CA VAL A 98 -2.46 11.50 8.58
C VAL A 98 -1.96 12.34 7.42
N LEU A 99 -0.92 11.85 6.75
CA LEU A 99 -0.35 12.54 5.59
C LEU A 99 -1.12 12.20 4.31
N PHE A 100 -1.74 11.01 4.25
CA PHE A 100 -2.58 10.55 3.15
C PHE A 100 -3.59 9.50 3.65
N PRO A 101 -4.88 9.58 3.23
CA PRO A 101 -5.46 10.61 2.37
C PRO A 101 -5.54 11.96 3.09
N TYR A 102 -5.59 13.05 2.33
CA TYR A 102 -5.75 14.39 2.93
C TYR A 102 -7.09 14.59 3.65
N ARG A 103 -8.09 13.78 3.35
CA ARG A 103 -9.39 13.68 4.03
C ARG A 103 -9.99 12.32 3.72
N PHE A 104 -10.54 11.62 4.71
CA PHE A 104 -11.18 10.31 4.50
C PHE A 104 -12.39 10.36 3.56
N LYS A 105 -13.14 11.46 3.54
CA LYS A 105 -14.22 11.67 2.56
C LYS A 105 -13.74 11.64 1.10
N SER A 106 -12.47 11.93 0.85
CA SER A 106 -11.92 11.86 -0.51
C SER A 106 -11.66 10.45 -1.00
N LEU A 107 -11.65 9.45 -0.09
CA LEU A 107 -11.55 8.04 -0.44
C LEU A 107 -12.74 7.54 -1.26
N ASP A 108 -13.91 8.13 -1.07
CA ASP A 108 -15.14 7.66 -1.73
C ASP A 108 -15.25 8.13 -3.18
N ASN A 109 -14.75 9.34 -3.52
CA ASN A 109 -15.05 9.99 -4.80
C ASN A 109 -13.82 10.52 -5.56
N ASN A 110 -12.66 10.66 -4.96
CA ASN A 110 -11.54 11.41 -5.53
C ASN A 110 -10.26 10.58 -5.76
N TYR A 111 -10.32 9.28 -5.48
CA TYR A 111 -9.18 8.39 -5.72
C TYR A 111 -9.14 8.04 -7.20
N GLN A 112 -8.22 8.67 -7.92
CA GLN A 112 -8.02 8.40 -9.34
C GLN A 112 -6.93 7.34 -9.48
N ILE A 113 -7.28 6.24 -10.15
CA ILE A 113 -6.31 5.22 -10.59
C ILE A 113 -5.30 5.90 -11.54
N ALA A 114 -4.06 5.47 -11.47
CA ALA A 114 -2.93 5.95 -12.25
C ALA A 114 -2.55 7.43 -12.04
N LYS A 115 -3.05 8.06 -10.96
CA LYS A 115 -2.66 9.42 -10.58
C LYS A 115 -1.55 9.41 -9.55
N ASN A 116 -0.56 10.27 -9.75
CA ASN A 116 0.53 10.51 -8.81
C ASN A 116 0.09 11.47 -7.70
N TYR A 117 0.35 11.10 -6.45
CA TYR A 117 0.12 11.90 -5.25
C TYR A 117 1.44 12.15 -4.56
N TYR A 118 1.96 13.36 -4.70
CA TYR A 118 3.15 13.81 -3.99
C TYR A 118 2.77 14.32 -2.60
N ILE A 119 3.54 13.96 -1.58
CA ILE A 119 3.31 14.32 -0.18
C ILE A 119 4.63 14.84 0.41
N PRO A 120 4.73 16.14 0.68
CA PRO A 120 3.71 17.18 0.48
C PRO A 120 3.40 17.41 -0.99
N LYS A 121 2.32 18.14 -1.28
CA LYS A 121 1.86 18.43 -2.64
C LYS A 121 2.82 19.33 -3.39
N GLY A 122 2.90 19.14 -4.71
CA GLY A 122 3.71 19.98 -5.60
C GLY A 122 5.20 19.77 -5.37
N ASP A 123 5.97 20.86 -5.48
CA ASP A 123 7.43 20.82 -5.39
C ASP A 123 7.97 20.92 -3.96
N GLN A 124 7.09 21.00 -2.98
CA GLN A 124 7.48 21.12 -1.57
C GLN A 124 8.03 19.79 -1.03
N TRP A 125 8.86 19.91 0.01
CA TRP A 125 9.39 18.82 0.82
C TRP A 125 9.08 19.11 2.29
N PHE A 126 8.92 18.08 3.12
CA PHE A 126 8.93 18.23 4.56
C PHE A 126 10.37 18.36 5.01
N GLU A 127 10.67 19.34 5.83
CA GLU A 127 11.99 19.54 6.43
C GLU A 127 11.95 19.01 7.87
N LEU A 128 12.98 18.24 8.26
CA LEU A 128 13.15 17.77 9.62
C LEU A 128 13.58 18.94 10.50
N ASP A 129 12.81 19.19 11.54
CA ASP A 129 12.99 20.31 12.47
C ASP A 129 14.05 20.04 13.56
N LYS A 130 13.94 20.66 14.73
CA LYS A 130 14.88 20.49 15.83
C LYS A 130 14.47 19.39 16.83
N ASP A 131 13.28 18.83 16.67
CA ASP A 131 12.74 17.85 17.59
C ASP A 131 13.25 16.45 17.21
N THR A 132 14.50 16.18 17.59
CA THR A 132 15.19 14.93 17.28
C THR A 132 14.59 13.72 17.97
N GLY A 133 14.89 12.52 17.49
CA GLY A 133 14.45 11.24 18.04
C GLY A 133 13.89 10.29 17.00
N THR A 134 13.15 9.28 17.44
CA THR A 134 12.62 8.25 16.54
C THR A 134 11.29 8.64 15.94
N GLU A 135 11.24 8.83 14.64
CA GLU A 135 10.04 9.11 13.87
C GLU A 135 9.60 7.88 13.08
N LYS A 136 8.31 7.72 12.87
CA LYS A 136 7.78 6.56 12.14
C LYS A 136 6.75 6.96 11.09
N PHE A 137 6.84 6.30 9.95
CA PHE A 137 5.86 6.39 8.88
C PHE A 137 5.25 5.02 8.65
N TYR A 138 3.92 4.96 8.75
CA TYR A 138 3.14 3.75 8.51
C TYR A 138 2.45 3.88 7.16
N LEU A 139 2.89 3.08 6.18
CA LEU A 139 2.29 2.98 4.86
C LEU A 139 1.42 1.72 4.82
N LEU A 140 0.11 1.92 4.63
CA LEU A 140 -0.86 0.83 4.53
C LEU A 140 -1.59 0.90 3.19
N SER A 141 -1.93 -0.27 2.65
CA SER A 141 -2.92 -0.39 1.58
C SER A 141 -3.88 -1.53 1.88
N SER A 142 -5.17 -1.32 1.63
CA SER A 142 -6.23 -2.27 1.91
C SER A 142 -7.25 -2.33 0.78
N ALA A 143 -7.77 -3.52 0.48
CA ALA A 143 -8.86 -3.70 -0.47
C ALA A 143 -10.18 -3.09 0.04
N ASN A 144 -10.34 -2.95 1.35
CA ASN A 144 -11.49 -2.35 2.00
C ASN A 144 -11.07 -1.17 2.88
N ARG A 145 -12.00 -0.25 3.13
CA ARG A 145 -11.77 0.83 4.09
C ARG A 145 -11.46 0.26 5.48
N LEU A 146 -10.53 0.90 6.17
CA LEU A 146 -10.15 0.57 7.55
C LEU A 146 -10.99 1.43 8.51
N ALA A 147 -12.31 1.19 8.52
CA ALA A 147 -13.27 2.04 9.22
C ALA A 147 -12.90 2.26 10.70
N GLU A 148 -12.51 1.22 11.43
CA GLU A 148 -12.09 1.30 12.82
C GLU A 148 -10.86 2.19 13.03
N LEU A 149 -9.89 2.11 12.13
CA LEU A 149 -8.72 3.00 12.14
C LEU A 149 -9.12 4.45 11.81
N GLU A 150 -10.00 4.65 10.82
CA GLU A 150 -10.48 5.97 10.40
C GLU A 150 -11.29 6.65 11.52
N ASP A 151 -12.13 5.90 12.24
CA ASP A 151 -12.90 6.40 13.38
C ASP A 151 -11.99 6.84 14.53
N LEU A 152 -10.96 6.04 14.86
CA LEU A 152 -9.96 6.39 15.87
C LEU A 152 -9.17 7.65 15.47
N ILE A 153 -8.83 7.82 14.21
CA ILE A 153 -8.13 9.01 13.73
C ILE A 153 -9.03 10.24 13.81
N ASN A 154 -10.30 10.15 13.41
CA ASN A 154 -11.27 11.24 13.55
C ASN A 154 -11.47 11.64 15.03
N GLU A 155 -11.52 10.65 15.94
CA GLU A 155 -11.56 10.89 17.39
C GLU A 155 -10.29 11.63 17.84
N TYR A 156 -9.10 11.20 17.39
CA TYR A 156 -7.83 11.84 17.71
C TYR A 156 -7.74 13.29 17.21
N GLU A 157 -8.18 13.56 15.98
CA GLU A 157 -8.16 14.91 15.41
C GLU A 157 -9.06 15.88 16.18
N SER A 158 -10.21 15.40 16.68
CA SER A 158 -11.17 16.19 17.43
C SER A 158 -10.92 16.25 18.95
N ALA A 159 -9.99 15.43 19.46
CA ALA A 159 -9.70 15.35 20.89
C ALA A 159 -8.91 16.55 21.39
N ASP A 160 -9.15 16.88 22.67
CA ASP A 160 -8.28 17.80 23.41
C ASP A 160 -6.89 17.18 23.68
N LYS A 161 -5.94 18.01 24.09
CA LYS A 161 -4.56 17.60 24.32
C LYS A 161 -4.42 16.47 25.37
N SER A 162 -5.30 16.43 26.37
CA SER A 162 -5.24 15.43 27.44
C SER A 162 -5.65 14.04 26.97
N ASN A 163 -6.58 13.95 26.04
CA ASN A 163 -7.10 12.70 25.49
C ASN A 163 -6.28 12.18 24.30
N LYS A 164 -5.56 13.06 23.58
CA LYS A 164 -4.77 12.68 22.39
C LYS A 164 -3.78 11.56 22.67
N LEU A 165 -3.10 11.56 23.82
CA LEU A 165 -2.14 10.52 24.15
C LEU A 165 -2.81 9.13 24.21
N THR A 166 -3.92 9.02 24.93
CA THR A 166 -4.66 7.75 25.07
C THR A 166 -5.23 7.26 23.74
N ILE A 167 -5.79 8.17 22.93
CA ILE A 167 -6.32 7.81 21.60
C ILE A 167 -5.19 7.45 20.65
N GLY A 168 -4.06 8.15 20.71
CA GLY A 168 -2.86 7.83 19.94
C GLY A 168 -2.35 6.41 20.23
N GLU A 169 -2.33 6.00 21.50
CA GLU A 169 -1.98 4.62 21.89
C GLU A 169 -2.95 3.59 21.29
N LYS A 170 -4.27 3.90 21.25
CA LYS A 170 -5.27 3.03 20.59
C LYS A 170 -4.99 2.91 19.09
N ILE A 171 -4.67 4.00 18.39
CA ILE A 171 -4.31 3.98 16.97
C ILE A 171 -3.08 3.09 16.74
N ILE A 172 -2.02 3.25 17.54
CA ILE A 172 -0.83 2.40 17.41
C ILE A 172 -1.15 0.93 17.72
N SER A 173 -2.03 0.66 18.68
CA SER A 173 -2.51 -0.69 18.98
C SER A 173 -3.27 -1.29 17.78
N GLU A 174 -4.13 -0.51 17.14
CA GLU A 174 -4.88 -0.92 15.96
C GLU A 174 -3.93 -1.23 14.79
N LEU A 175 -2.94 -0.37 14.50
CA LEU A 175 -1.91 -0.63 13.48
C LEU A 175 -1.15 -1.95 13.74
N ARG A 176 -0.83 -2.25 15.00
CA ARG A 176 -0.22 -3.53 15.39
C ARG A 176 -1.19 -4.70 15.21
N GLY A 177 -2.47 -4.51 15.56
CA GLY A 177 -3.55 -5.47 15.35
C GLY A 177 -3.74 -5.84 13.88
N LEU A 178 -3.82 -4.83 13.02
CA LEU A 178 -3.90 -5.00 11.56
C LEU A 178 -2.70 -5.78 11.02
N ARG A 179 -1.49 -5.43 11.44
CA ARG A 179 -0.27 -6.18 11.05
C ARG A 179 -0.34 -7.65 11.47
N LYS A 180 -0.82 -7.95 12.70
CA LYS A 180 -0.95 -9.31 13.22
C LYS A 180 -2.05 -10.08 12.48
N LYS A 181 -3.22 -9.46 12.27
CA LYS A 181 -4.37 -10.04 11.56
C LYS A 181 -4.01 -10.45 10.14
N HIS A 182 -3.29 -9.59 9.43
CA HIS A 182 -2.92 -9.82 8.03
C HIS A 182 -1.54 -10.49 7.85
N ARG A 183 -0.93 -10.97 8.93
CA ARG A 183 0.38 -11.64 8.89
C ARG A 183 0.41 -12.88 7.98
N LYS A 184 -0.71 -13.58 7.82
CA LYS A 184 -0.84 -14.76 6.95
C LYS A 184 -0.79 -14.40 5.46
N PHE A 185 -1.07 -13.14 5.09
CA PHE A 185 -1.07 -12.61 3.72
C PHE A 185 0.24 -11.90 3.36
N LYS A 186 1.35 -12.28 3.99
CA LYS A 186 2.67 -11.64 3.82
C LYS A 186 3.28 -11.77 2.42
N THR A 187 2.66 -12.54 1.55
CA THR A 187 3.14 -12.66 0.16
C THR A 187 2.73 -11.43 -0.61
N HIS A 188 3.64 -10.49 -0.73
CA HIS A 188 3.53 -9.38 -1.68
C HIS A 188 4.68 -9.46 -2.67
N VAL A 189 4.43 -9.01 -3.88
CA VAL A 189 5.45 -8.80 -4.89
C VAL A 189 5.81 -7.33 -4.86
N GLU A 190 7.11 -7.05 -4.83
CA GLU A 190 7.67 -5.71 -4.90
C GLU A 190 8.61 -5.65 -6.11
N ARG A 191 8.38 -4.68 -6.98
CA ARG A 191 9.21 -4.51 -8.18
C ARG A 191 9.47 -3.03 -8.47
N PRO A 192 10.67 -2.65 -8.92
CA PRO A 192 10.92 -1.31 -9.43
C PRO A 192 10.03 -1.02 -10.63
N VAL A 193 9.48 0.20 -10.69
CA VAL A 193 8.67 0.68 -11.81
C VAL A 193 9.06 2.10 -12.14
N THR A 194 9.04 2.43 -13.44
CA THR A 194 9.21 3.80 -13.88
C THR A 194 7.85 4.48 -13.88
N ILE A 195 7.66 5.45 -13.01
CA ILE A 195 6.48 6.30 -13.03
C ILE A 195 6.78 7.48 -13.95
N ILE A 196 6.20 7.44 -15.15
CA ILE A 196 6.28 8.58 -16.07
C ILE A 196 5.44 9.71 -15.47
N GLY A 197 6.13 10.71 -14.92
CA GLY A 197 5.50 11.91 -14.40
C GLY A 197 4.97 12.76 -15.55
N ASN A 198 3.73 13.23 -15.48
CA ASN A 198 3.21 14.30 -16.33
C ASN A 198 3.75 15.67 -15.86
N LEU A 199 5.05 15.76 -15.63
CA LEU A 199 5.69 17.02 -15.24
C LEU A 199 5.95 17.86 -16.49
N ARG A 200 4.96 18.66 -16.87
CA ARG A 200 5.16 19.91 -17.65
C ARG A 200 5.39 21.06 -16.69
N GLY A 201 6.36 20.96 -15.82
CA GLY A 201 6.81 22.03 -14.94
C GLY A 201 8.29 22.25 -15.13
N THR A 202 8.73 23.50 -15.02
CA THR A 202 10.15 23.84 -14.97
C THR A 202 10.75 23.22 -13.72
N ASP A 203 11.40 22.09 -13.91
CA ASP A 203 12.02 21.27 -12.88
C ASP A 203 13.15 22.02 -12.18
N LYS A 204 12.84 22.67 -11.06
CA LYS A 204 13.88 23.25 -10.20
C LYS A 204 14.81 22.18 -9.63
N THR A 205 14.31 20.94 -9.45
CA THR A 205 15.11 19.81 -9.00
C THR A 205 16.09 19.35 -10.08
N LYS A 206 15.69 19.30 -11.35
CA LYS A 206 16.60 19.02 -12.48
C LYS A 206 17.63 20.13 -12.68
N ALA A 207 17.23 21.39 -12.45
CA ALA A 207 18.18 22.52 -12.49
C ALA A 207 19.22 22.44 -11.37
N ALA A 208 18.92 21.76 -10.25
CA ALA A 208 19.85 21.50 -9.15
C ALA A 208 20.62 20.17 -9.29
N GLY A 209 20.40 19.39 -10.36
CA GLY A 209 21.03 18.09 -10.55
C GLY A 209 20.52 17.00 -9.60
N LEU A 210 19.38 17.21 -8.94
CA LEU A 210 18.77 16.24 -8.05
C LEU A 210 17.90 15.26 -8.85
N GLU A 211 17.94 14.00 -8.45
CA GLU A 211 17.14 12.91 -9.04
C GLU A 211 15.65 13.07 -8.73
N ASP A 212 14.77 12.59 -9.63
CA ASP A 212 13.33 12.60 -9.41
C ASP A 212 12.95 11.42 -8.52
N ILE A 213 12.21 11.66 -7.44
CA ILE A 213 11.69 10.61 -6.57
C ILE A 213 10.89 9.55 -7.34
N ALA A 214 10.28 9.90 -8.47
CA ALA A 214 9.52 9.00 -9.32
C ALA A 214 10.38 7.90 -9.97
N ASP A 215 11.67 8.13 -10.15
CA ASP A 215 12.62 7.17 -10.72
C ASP A 215 12.91 6.00 -9.76
N TYR A 216 12.58 6.18 -8.47
CA TYR A 216 12.79 5.20 -7.40
C TYR A 216 11.49 4.50 -6.95
N ALA A 217 10.44 4.60 -7.74
CA ALA A 217 9.16 4.02 -7.37
C ALA A 217 9.20 2.49 -7.38
N LEU A 218 8.54 1.92 -6.36
CA LEU A 218 8.33 0.50 -6.19
C LEU A 218 6.82 0.20 -6.29
N GLU A 219 6.45 -0.76 -7.14
CA GLU A 219 5.09 -1.28 -7.20
C GLU A 219 4.95 -2.44 -6.22
N ILE A 220 3.89 -2.38 -5.41
CA ILE A 220 3.46 -3.45 -4.52
C ILE A 220 2.21 -4.09 -5.12
N SER A 221 2.22 -5.41 -5.18
CA SER A 221 1.02 -6.23 -5.40
C SER A 221 0.87 -7.20 -4.23
N ALA A 222 -0.20 -7.07 -3.47
CA ALA A 222 -0.46 -7.87 -2.27
C ALA A 222 -1.91 -8.33 -2.22
N ASN A 223 -2.17 -9.46 -1.56
CA ASN A 223 -3.51 -9.98 -1.38
C ASN A 223 -4.18 -9.29 -0.19
N ASN A 224 -5.27 -8.57 -0.46
CA ASN A 224 -6.14 -7.86 0.48
C ASN A 224 -5.50 -6.72 1.29
N PHE A 225 -4.24 -6.82 1.71
CA PHE A 225 -3.66 -5.88 2.67
C PHE A 225 -2.14 -5.83 2.60
N PHE A 226 -1.60 -4.63 2.73
CA PHE A 226 -0.17 -4.37 2.86
C PHE A 226 0.07 -3.36 4.00
N ILE A 227 1.15 -3.55 4.76
CA ILE A 227 1.61 -2.58 5.75
C ILE A 227 3.14 -2.61 5.84
N ARG A 228 3.76 -1.42 5.74
CA ARG A 228 5.18 -1.19 5.97
C ARG A 228 5.35 -0.04 6.97
N THR A 229 6.35 -0.16 7.83
CA THR A 229 6.78 0.92 8.71
C THR A 229 8.20 1.29 8.34
N PHE A 230 8.44 2.59 8.19
CA PHE A 230 9.76 3.17 8.07
C PHE A 230 10.06 3.86 9.38
N THR A 231 11.26 3.65 9.89
CA THR A 231 11.76 4.29 11.10
C THR A 231 12.87 5.26 10.70
N ILE A 232 12.73 6.52 11.08
CA ILE A 232 13.75 7.54 10.90
C ILE A 232 14.38 7.79 12.27
N ASP A 233 15.68 7.57 12.38
CA ASP A 233 16.49 8.04 13.51
C ASP A 233 16.93 9.45 13.18
N HIS A 234 16.19 10.42 13.69
CA HIS A 234 16.40 11.85 13.46
C HIS A 234 17.38 12.39 14.48
N GLN A 235 18.52 12.88 14.03
CA GLN A 235 19.66 13.38 14.82
C GLN A 235 19.92 14.87 14.62
#